data_db3eef6fd19853a717684591002c258d
#
_entry.id   db3eef6fd19853a717684591002c258d
#
_cell.length_a   1.000
_cell.length_b   1.000
_cell.length_c   1.000
_cell.angle_alpha   90.00
_cell.angle_beta   90.00
_cell.angle_gamma   90.00
#
_symmetry.space_group_name_H-M   'P 1'
#
loop_
_entity.id
_entity.type
_entity.pdbx_description
1 polymer ?
#
loop_
_entity_poly.entity_id
_entity_poly.type
_entity_poly.pdbx_seq_one_letter_code
_entity_poly.pdbx_strand_id
1 'polypeptide(L)'
;LGIGLAKQGKKVLLIDADAQGSLTASLGFTEPDSLEVTLATIMGNLINDEEVEPGEGILHHEEGIDLMPGNIELSGLEVSLVNVMSRETVLRSYIEIVRESYDYILIDCMPSLGMITINAFASADSILIPVQAAYLPVKGLQQLIKTVGKVKRQINPKLEIEGILLTMVDSRTNYAKDISSMLKEAYGSRVR
;
A
#
# COMPACT_ATOMS: atom_id res chain seq x y z
N LEU A 1 -10.09 3.83 5.95
CA LEU A 1 -9.81 2.70 6.83
C LEU A 1 -8.99 3.17 8.04
N GLY A 2 -7.83 3.79 7.85
CA GLY A 2 -6.91 4.22 8.91
C GLY A 2 -7.59 5.09 9.98
N ILE A 3 -8.25 6.17 9.57
CA ILE A 3 -9.00 7.06 10.49
C ILE A 3 -10.08 6.27 11.27
N GLY A 4 -10.75 5.30 10.61
CA GLY A 4 -11.74 4.46 11.27
C GLY A 4 -11.13 3.56 12.36
N LEU A 5 -9.90 3.09 12.18
CA LEU A 5 -9.15 2.33 13.20
C LEU A 5 -8.68 3.25 14.33
N ALA A 6 -8.20 4.45 14.00
CA ALA A 6 -7.78 5.44 15.01
C ALA A 6 -8.96 5.85 15.91
N LYS A 7 -10.17 6.05 15.35
CA LYS A 7 -11.41 6.30 16.13
C LYS A 7 -11.81 5.14 17.05
N GLN A 8 -11.25 3.95 16.85
CA GLN A 8 -11.39 2.80 17.74
C GLN A 8 -10.23 2.69 18.76
N GLY A 9 -9.40 3.71 18.87
CA GLY A 9 -8.27 3.79 19.80
C GLY A 9 -7.02 3.04 19.33
N LYS A 10 -6.90 2.71 18.04
CA LYS A 10 -5.72 2.06 17.48
C LYS A 10 -4.67 3.08 17.07
N LYS A 11 -3.40 2.76 17.28
CA LYS A 11 -2.27 3.51 16.75
C LYS A 11 -2.06 3.09 15.29
N VAL A 12 -2.17 4.04 14.37
CA VAL A 12 -2.18 3.75 12.94
C VAL A 12 -1.14 4.60 12.21
N LEU A 13 -0.26 3.96 11.45
CA LEU A 13 0.60 4.59 10.46
C LEU A 13 0.02 4.34 9.07
N LEU A 14 -0.16 5.40 8.30
CA LEU A 14 -0.40 5.34 6.86
C LEU A 14 0.92 5.58 6.13
N ILE A 15 1.19 4.80 5.10
CA ILE A 15 2.36 4.98 4.22
C ILE A 15 1.85 5.21 2.81
N ASP A 16 2.16 6.38 2.25
CA ASP A 16 1.84 6.72 0.85
C ASP A 16 2.95 6.19 -0.06
N ALA A 17 2.70 5.05 -0.70
CA ALA A 17 3.63 4.40 -1.61
C ALA A 17 3.27 4.65 -3.09
N ASP A 18 2.58 5.76 -3.36
CA ASP A 18 2.27 6.24 -4.71
C ASP A 18 3.06 7.52 -5.01
N ALA A 19 3.78 7.56 -6.14
CA ALA A 19 4.50 8.73 -6.61
C ALA A 19 3.59 9.96 -6.87
N GLN A 20 2.27 9.75 -6.98
CA GLN A 20 1.32 10.85 -7.10
C GLN A 20 1.07 11.59 -5.76
N GLY A 21 1.46 11.01 -4.63
CA GLY A 21 1.26 11.61 -3.31
C GLY A 21 -0.22 11.89 -2.97
N SER A 22 -1.14 11.11 -3.55
CA SER A 22 -2.58 11.38 -3.44
C SER A 22 -3.12 11.18 -2.04
N LEU A 23 -2.64 10.19 -1.30
CA LEU A 23 -2.98 10.01 0.11
C LEU A 23 -2.46 11.18 0.95
N THR A 24 -1.21 11.57 0.73
CA THR A 24 -0.54 12.69 1.40
C THR A 24 -1.32 13.99 1.20
N ALA A 25 -1.66 14.32 -0.06
CA ALA A 25 -2.45 15.50 -0.39
C ALA A 25 -3.87 15.46 0.21
N SER A 26 -4.51 14.29 0.23
CA SER A 26 -5.86 14.11 0.79
C SER A 26 -5.92 14.31 2.31
N LEU A 27 -4.80 14.16 2.99
CA LEU A 27 -4.65 14.44 4.42
C LEU A 27 -4.19 15.87 4.72
N GLY A 28 -4.30 16.78 3.74
CA GLY A 28 -4.04 18.20 3.91
C GLY A 28 -2.61 18.66 3.63
N PHE A 29 -1.69 17.76 3.32
CA PHE A 29 -0.32 18.08 2.89
C PHE A 29 -0.32 18.27 1.37
N THR A 30 -0.85 19.43 0.92
CA THR A 30 -1.22 19.67 -0.49
C THR A 30 -0.04 19.81 -1.46
N GLU A 31 1.17 19.98 -0.94
CA GLU A 31 2.40 20.07 -1.73
C GLU A 31 3.39 18.96 -1.34
N PRO A 32 3.11 17.69 -1.66
CA PRO A 32 3.96 16.55 -1.25
C PRO A 32 5.41 16.68 -1.70
N ASP A 33 5.63 17.29 -2.88
CA ASP A 33 6.97 17.45 -3.45
C ASP A 33 7.83 18.53 -2.74
N SER A 34 7.23 19.32 -1.83
CA SER A 34 7.94 20.29 -1.00
C SER A 34 8.41 19.71 0.35
N LEU A 35 8.01 18.47 0.68
CA LEU A 35 8.41 17.82 1.93
C LEU A 35 9.86 17.36 1.86
N GLU A 36 10.64 17.70 2.91
CA GLU A 36 12.07 17.37 2.96
C GLU A 36 12.32 15.87 3.14
N VAL A 37 11.48 15.19 3.91
CA VAL A 37 11.62 13.76 4.19
C VAL A 37 10.32 13.04 3.80
N THR A 38 10.45 12.09 2.90
CA THR A 38 9.36 11.26 2.37
C THR A 38 9.74 9.79 2.37
N LEU A 39 8.83 8.91 1.99
CA LEU A 39 9.13 7.49 1.84
C LEU A 39 10.31 7.24 0.88
N ALA A 40 10.44 8.08 -0.17
CA ALA A 40 11.57 7.97 -1.10
C ALA A 40 12.90 8.27 -0.42
N THR A 41 12.95 9.30 0.43
CA THR A 41 14.13 9.65 1.23
C THR A 41 14.52 8.50 2.16
N ILE A 42 13.55 8.00 2.93
CA ILE A 42 13.77 6.90 3.89
C ILE A 42 14.28 5.63 3.20
N MET A 43 13.64 5.23 2.11
CA MET A 43 14.09 4.05 1.35
C MET A 43 15.45 4.28 0.69
N GLY A 44 15.74 5.50 0.25
CA GLY A 44 17.04 5.89 -0.29
C GLY A 44 18.16 5.77 0.74
N ASN A 45 17.94 6.27 1.96
CA ASN A 45 18.88 6.14 3.09
C ASN A 45 19.17 4.67 3.40
N LEU A 46 18.14 3.83 3.48
CA LEU A 46 18.29 2.38 3.71
C LEU A 46 19.06 1.66 2.60
N ILE A 47 18.89 2.09 1.33
CA ILE A 47 19.66 1.54 0.20
C ILE A 47 21.15 1.88 0.33
N ASN A 48 21.47 3.03 0.89
CA ASN A 48 22.83 3.52 1.08
C ASN A 48 23.44 3.10 2.42
N ASP A 49 22.78 2.20 3.17
CA ASP A 49 23.20 1.78 4.51
C ASP A 49 23.31 2.95 5.51
N GLU A 50 22.49 4.00 5.31
CA GLU A 50 22.38 5.13 6.22
C GLU A 50 21.40 4.82 7.35
N GLU A 51 21.65 5.39 8.54
CA GLU A 51 20.80 5.20 9.71
C GLU A 51 19.48 5.97 9.55
N VAL A 52 18.37 5.34 9.92
CA VAL A 52 17.02 5.91 9.86
C VAL A 52 16.40 5.85 11.26
N GLU A 53 15.99 6.99 11.77
CA GLU A 53 15.30 7.08 13.06
C GLU A 53 13.82 6.69 12.94
N PRO A 54 13.22 6.04 13.96
CA PRO A 54 11.83 5.54 13.89
C PRO A 54 10.77 6.61 13.61
N GLY A 55 11.03 7.86 14.00
CA GLY A 55 10.10 8.99 13.80
C GLY A 55 10.43 9.87 12.59
N GLU A 56 11.51 9.56 11.87
CA GLU A 56 11.98 10.40 10.77
C GLU A 56 10.95 10.47 9.64
N GLY A 57 10.57 11.68 9.23
CA GLY A 57 9.61 11.95 8.16
C GLY A 57 8.14 11.65 8.50
N ILE A 58 7.84 11.17 9.71
CA ILE A 58 6.46 10.89 10.11
C ILE A 58 5.72 12.18 10.45
N LEU A 59 4.59 12.39 9.79
CA LEU A 59 3.68 13.51 9.98
C LEU A 59 2.50 13.08 10.85
N HIS A 60 2.16 13.90 11.87
CA HIS A 60 1.01 13.64 12.73
C HIS A 60 -0.22 14.38 12.20
N HIS A 61 -1.34 13.69 12.10
CA HIS A 61 -2.60 14.24 11.60
C HIS A 61 -3.65 14.36 12.71
N GLU A 62 -4.47 15.41 12.64
CA GLU A 62 -5.49 15.74 13.66
C GLU A 62 -6.54 14.65 13.87
N GLU A 63 -6.79 13.79 12.89
CA GLU A 63 -7.68 12.61 13.00
C GLU A 63 -7.06 11.44 13.80
N GLY A 64 -5.89 11.64 14.43
CA GLY A 64 -5.24 10.66 15.30
C GLY A 64 -4.53 9.53 14.57
N ILE A 65 -4.08 9.79 13.36
CA ILE A 65 -3.24 8.89 12.56
C ILE A 65 -1.88 9.54 12.30
N ASP A 66 -0.90 8.72 12.01
CA ASP A 66 0.40 9.13 11.52
C ASP A 66 0.54 8.82 10.04
N LEU A 67 1.33 9.62 9.32
CA LEU A 67 1.57 9.49 7.89
C LEU A 67 3.07 9.50 7.58
N MET A 68 3.54 8.49 6.85
CA MET A 68 4.78 8.56 6.07
C MET A 68 4.40 9.04 4.66
N PRO A 69 4.76 10.28 4.28
CA PRO A 69 4.32 10.87 3.03
C PRO A 69 5.04 10.26 1.81
N GLY A 70 4.33 10.19 0.69
CA GLY A 70 4.87 9.87 -0.62
C GLY A 70 4.89 11.09 -1.53
N ASN A 71 5.81 11.10 -2.50
CA ASN A 71 5.93 12.15 -3.50
C ASN A 71 6.51 11.63 -4.82
N ILE A 72 6.71 12.52 -5.79
CA ILE A 72 7.21 12.17 -7.13
C ILE A 72 8.58 11.48 -7.13
N GLU A 73 9.40 11.66 -6.10
CA GLU A 73 10.72 11.04 -5.99
C GLU A 73 10.65 9.50 -5.94
N LEU A 74 9.51 8.92 -5.51
CA LEU A 74 9.28 7.47 -5.59
C LEU A 74 9.43 6.93 -7.01
N SER A 75 9.12 7.72 -8.05
CA SER A 75 9.34 7.30 -9.44
C SER A 75 10.83 7.15 -9.77
N GLY A 76 11.67 8.03 -9.26
CA GLY A 76 13.13 7.94 -9.40
C GLY A 76 13.71 6.76 -8.59
N LEU A 77 13.20 6.57 -7.38
CA LEU A 77 13.59 5.45 -6.52
C LEU A 77 13.27 4.10 -7.18
N GLU A 78 12.12 3.97 -7.85
CA GLU A 78 11.74 2.74 -8.55
C GLU A 78 12.75 2.34 -9.62
N VAL A 79 13.30 3.31 -10.34
CA VAL A 79 14.38 3.07 -11.32
C VAL A 79 15.67 2.66 -10.60
N SER A 80 16.01 3.33 -9.52
CA SER A 80 17.24 3.05 -8.75
C SER A 80 17.22 1.65 -8.15
N LEU A 81 16.09 1.17 -7.66
CA LEU A 81 15.90 -0.17 -7.07
C LEU A 81 16.31 -1.31 -8.02
N VAL A 82 16.28 -1.10 -9.34
CA VAL A 82 16.62 -2.16 -10.32
C VAL A 82 18.01 -2.76 -10.08
N ASN A 83 18.96 -1.95 -9.61
CA ASN A 83 20.35 -2.33 -9.40
C ASN A 83 20.70 -2.61 -7.93
N VAL A 84 19.74 -2.52 -7.01
CA VAL A 84 19.96 -2.70 -5.57
C VAL A 84 19.88 -4.17 -5.21
N MET A 85 20.79 -4.61 -4.33
CA MET A 85 20.74 -5.95 -3.73
C MET A 85 19.56 -6.04 -2.77
N SER A 86 18.83 -7.16 -2.77
CA SER A 86 17.63 -7.37 -1.95
C SER A 86 16.55 -6.29 -2.13
N ARG A 87 16.50 -5.71 -3.32
CA ARG A 87 15.63 -4.60 -3.73
C ARG A 87 14.14 -4.79 -3.41
N GLU A 88 13.69 -6.03 -3.26
CA GLU A 88 12.31 -6.36 -2.96
C GLU A 88 11.94 -6.18 -1.47
N THR A 89 12.92 -5.94 -0.59
CA THR A 89 12.73 -5.94 0.87
C THR A 89 13.17 -4.65 1.57
N VAL A 90 13.51 -3.61 0.83
CA VAL A 90 13.94 -2.32 1.39
C VAL A 90 12.87 -1.72 2.30
N LEU A 91 11.59 -1.70 1.84
CA LEU A 91 10.48 -1.22 2.66
C LEU A 91 10.25 -2.08 3.91
N ARG A 92 10.53 -3.39 3.84
CA ARG A 92 10.46 -4.25 5.03
C ARG A 92 11.43 -3.78 6.13
N SER A 93 12.65 -3.38 5.76
CA SER A 93 13.60 -2.84 6.73
C SER A 93 13.06 -1.60 7.44
N TYR A 94 12.40 -0.70 6.73
CA TYR A 94 11.70 0.44 7.34
C TYR A 94 10.55 -0.01 8.27
N ILE A 95 9.70 -0.92 7.80
CA ILE A 95 8.59 -1.44 8.61
C ILE A 95 9.10 -2.06 9.93
N GLU A 96 10.23 -2.77 9.91
CA GLU A 96 10.83 -3.35 11.11
C GLU A 96 11.27 -2.30 12.14
N ILE A 97 11.69 -1.11 11.68
CA ILE A 97 12.06 0.01 12.55
C ILE A 97 10.84 0.59 13.29
N VAL A 98 9.70 0.73 12.58
CA VAL A 98 8.54 1.47 13.12
C VAL A 98 7.44 0.59 13.72
N ARG A 99 7.40 -0.71 13.41
CA ARG A 99 6.28 -1.62 13.71
C ARG A 99 5.87 -1.70 15.17
N GLU A 100 6.81 -1.59 16.10
CA GLU A 100 6.54 -1.68 17.55
C GLU A 100 5.74 -0.48 18.08
N SER A 101 5.68 0.61 17.32
CA SER A 101 4.97 1.83 17.70
C SER A 101 3.51 1.85 17.28
N TYR A 102 3.08 0.93 16.40
CA TYR A 102 1.76 0.94 15.78
C TYR A 102 1.02 -0.39 15.90
N ASP A 103 -0.31 -0.31 16.08
CA ASP A 103 -1.20 -1.48 15.99
C ASP A 103 -1.46 -1.89 14.54
N TYR A 104 -1.49 -0.90 13.63
CA TYR A 104 -1.71 -1.08 12.19
C TYR A 104 -0.81 -0.18 11.36
N ILE A 105 -0.21 -0.75 10.34
CA ILE A 105 0.51 -0.01 9.29
C ILE A 105 -0.21 -0.30 7.97
N LEU A 106 -0.76 0.73 7.34
CA LEU A 106 -1.49 0.62 6.08
C LEU A 106 -0.66 1.26 4.96
N ILE A 107 -0.31 0.48 3.96
CA ILE A 107 0.48 0.93 2.82
C ILE A 107 -0.46 1.16 1.63
N ASP A 108 -0.61 2.41 1.22
CA ASP A 108 -1.38 2.78 0.02
C ASP A 108 -0.48 2.68 -1.21
N CYS A 109 -0.84 1.79 -2.14
CA CYS A 109 -0.01 1.44 -3.28
C CYS A 109 -0.60 1.99 -4.58
N MET A 110 0.28 2.42 -5.49
CA MET A 110 -0.13 2.75 -6.86
C MET A 110 -0.76 1.54 -7.57
N PRO A 111 -1.65 1.74 -8.55
CA PRO A 111 -2.29 0.67 -9.31
C PRO A 111 -1.34 0.06 -10.37
N SER A 112 -0.11 -0.21 -10.00
CA SER A 112 0.93 -0.84 -10.83
C SER A 112 1.57 -2.02 -10.09
N LEU A 113 2.29 -2.88 -10.81
CA LEU A 113 3.03 -4.01 -10.25
C LEU A 113 4.54 -3.77 -10.32
N GLY A 114 4.95 -2.52 -10.07
CA GLY A 114 6.34 -2.09 -10.04
C GLY A 114 7.06 -2.50 -8.76
N MET A 115 8.33 -2.09 -8.62
CA MET A 115 9.18 -2.48 -7.49
C MET A 115 8.70 -1.95 -6.14
N ILE A 116 8.10 -0.76 -6.11
CA ILE A 116 7.51 -0.20 -4.89
C ILE A 116 6.35 -1.09 -4.41
N THR A 117 5.44 -1.49 -5.30
CA THR A 117 4.33 -2.41 -4.97
C THR A 117 4.84 -3.78 -4.53
N ILE A 118 5.89 -4.31 -5.15
CA ILE A 118 6.52 -5.56 -4.71
C ILE A 118 7.12 -5.42 -3.30
N ASN A 119 7.75 -4.29 -2.98
CA ASN A 119 8.23 -3.98 -1.64
C ASN A 119 7.09 -3.94 -0.62
N ALA A 120 5.95 -3.34 -0.95
CA ALA A 120 4.77 -3.35 -0.08
C ALA A 120 4.29 -4.79 0.18
N PHE A 121 4.17 -5.63 -0.84
CA PHE A 121 3.79 -7.04 -0.68
C PHE A 121 4.83 -7.85 0.11
N ALA A 122 6.11 -7.54 -0.07
CA ALA A 122 7.18 -8.19 0.66
C ALA A 122 7.14 -7.90 2.16
N SER A 123 6.66 -6.73 2.57
CA SER A 123 6.62 -6.27 3.96
C SER A 123 5.27 -6.49 4.65
N ALA A 124 4.18 -6.67 3.91
CA ALA A 124 2.83 -6.77 4.46
C ALA A 124 2.50 -8.18 5.02
N ASP A 125 1.62 -8.21 6.02
CA ASP A 125 1.00 -9.46 6.51
C ASP A 125 -0.16 -9.87 5.60
N SER A 126 -0.96 -8.89 5.14
CA SER A 126 -2.12 -9.13 4.27
C SER A 126 -2.36 -8.00 3.27
N ILE A 127 -3.15 -8.30 2.24
CA ILE A 127 -3.52 -7.37 1.18
C ILE A 127 -5.04 -7.26 1.13
N LEU A 128 -5.56 -6.03 1.23
CA LEU A 128 -6.94 -5.70 0.91
C LEU A 128 -6.98 -5.10 -0.49
N ILE A 129 -7.81 -5.65 -1.38
CA ILE A 129 -7.86 -5.28 -2.79
C ILE A 129 -9.16 -4.55 -3.09
N PRO A 130 -9.17 -3.20 -3.20
CA PRO A 130 -10.36 -2.48 -3.67
C PRO A 130 -10.55 -2.69 -5.17
N VAL A 131 -11.77 -3.07 -5.57
CA VAL A 131 -12.14 -3.31 -6.97
C VAL A 131 -13.44 -2.63 -7.28
N GLN A 132 -13.49 -1.85 -8.35
CA GLN A 132 -14.76 -1.34 -8.88
C GLN A 132 -15.55 -2.47 -9.56
N ALA A 133 -16.86 -2.44 -9.43
CA ALA A 133 -17.75 -3.39 -10.09
C ALA A 133 -17.84 -3.10 -11.61
N ALA A 134 -16.73 -3.28 -12.34
CA ALA A 134 -16.57 -3.05 -13.76
C ALA A 134 -15.70 -4.14 -14.42
N TYR A 135 -15.85 -4.35 -15.72
CA TYR A 135 -15.17 -5.45 -16.44
C TYR A 135 -13.64 -5.34 -16.48
N LEU A 136 -13.10 -4.14 -16.74
CA LEU A 136 -11.65 -3.93 -16.86
C LEU A 136 -10.89 -4.20 -15.55
N PRO A 137 -11.37 -3.73 -14.38
CA PRO A 137 -10.76 -4.06 -13.09
C PRO A 137 -10.66 -5.57 -12.80
N VAL A 138 -11.64 -6.36 -13.25
CA VAL A 138 -11.64 -7.82 -13.04
C VAL A 138 -10.45 -8.50 -13.74
N LYS A 139 -10.11 -8.06 -14.96
CA LYS A 139 -8.93 -8.57 -15.67
C LYS A 139 -7.62 -8.19 -14.97
N GLY A 140 -7.52 -6.97 -14.47
CA GLY A 140 -6.38 -6.50 -13.66
C GLY A 140 -6.24 -7.29 -12.36
N LEU A 141 -7.35 -7.63 -11.71
CA LEU A 141 -7.38 -8.42 -10.49
C LEU A 141 -6.73 -9.80 -10.66
N GLN A 142 -6.97 -10.50 -11.78
CA GLN A 142 -6.33 -11.78 -12.06
C GLN A 142 -4.81 -11.68 -12.13
N GLN A 143 -4.30 -10.61 -12.77
CA GLN A 143 -2.87 -10.35 -12.87
C GLN A 143 -2.27 -10.03 -11.49
N LEU A 144 -2.96 -9.23 -10.68
CA LEU A 144 -2.57 -8.90 -9.32
C LEU A 144 -2.46 -10.16 -8.45
N ILE A 145 -3.52 -10.99 -8.41
CA ILE A 145 -3.54 -12.23 -7.63
C ILE A 145 -2.41 -13.19 -8.05
N LYS A 146 -2.11 -13.28 -9.34
CA LYS A 146 -0.98 -14.06 -9.85
C LYS A 146 0.36 -13.52 -9.33
N THR A 147 0.53 -12.21 -9.28
CA THR A 147 1.73 -11.56 -8.75
C THR A 147 1.85 -11.76 -7.24
N VAL A 148 0.78 -11.57 -6.48
CA VAL A 148 0.72 -11.88 -5.04
C VAL A 148 1.15 -13.33 -4.78
N GLY A 149 0.65 -14.28 -5.57
CA GLY A 149 1.04 -15.69 -5.47
C GLY A 149 2.54 -15.94 -5.75
N LYS A 150 3.18 -15.15 -6.61
CA LYS A 150 4.64 -15.22 -6.83
C LYS A 150 5.40 -14.66 -5.62
N VAL A 151 5.02 -13.49 -5.13
CA VAL A 151 5.65 -12.87 -3.95
C VAL A 151 5.51 -13.79 -2.74
N LYS A 152 4.32 -14.36 -2.50
CA LYS A 152 4.09 -15.32 -1.43
C LYS A 152 5.03 -16.53 -1.49
N ARG A 153 5.27 -17.09 -2.67
CA ARG A 153 6.15 -18.25 -2.81
C ARG A 153 7.63 -17.94 -2.69
N GLN A 154 8.07 -16.76 -3.10
CA GLN A 154 9.48 -16.46 -3.29
C GLN A 154 10.07 -15.51 -2.24
N ILE A 155 9.25 -14.61 -1.67
CA ILE A 155 9.73 -13.48 -0.88
C ILE A 155 9.06 -13.42 0.50
N ASN A 156 7.72 -13.56 0.56
CA ASN A 156 6.94 -13.42 1.78
C ASN A 156 5.90 -14.56 1.93
N PRO A 157 6.30 -15.71 2.46
CA PRO A 157 5.41 -16.87 2.60
C PRO A 157 4.18 -16.63 3.49
N LYS A 158 4.23 -15.63 4.38
CA LYS A 158 3.14 -15.27 5.30
C LYS A 158 2.07 -14.41 4.65
N LEU A 159 2.35 -13.79 3.49
CA LEU A 159 1.42 -12.88 2.83
C LEU A 159 0.07 -13.56 2.54
N GLU A 160 -1.01 -12.93 2.98
CA GLU A 160 -2.37 -13.39 2.76
C GLU A 160 -3.21 -12.35 2.00
N ILE A 161 -4.25 -12.81 1.30
CA ILE A 161 -5.28 -11.91 0.75
C ILE A 161 -6.39 -11.82 1.80
N GLU A 162 -6.47 -10.68 2.49
CA GLU A 162 -7.50 -10.34 3.48
C GLU A 162 -8.89 -10.33 2.86
N GLY A 163 -9.00 -9.72 1.69
CA GLY A 163 -10.25 -9.66 0.95
C GLY A 163 -10.19 -8.80 -0.30
N ILE A 164 -11.25 -8.95 -1.09
CA ILE A 164 -11.54 -8.12 -2.25
C ILE A 164 -12.75 -7.25 -1.89
N LEU A 165 -12.52 -5.94 -1.78
CA LEU A 165 -13.53 -4.98 -1.41
C LEU A 165 -14.17 -4.37 -2.67
N LEU A 166 -15.45 -4.67 -2.89
CA LEU A 166 -16.19 -4.03 -3.98
C LEU A 166 -16.48 -2.57 -3.64
N THR A 167 -16.05 -1.68 -4.51
CA THR A 167 -16.25 -0.23 -4.38
C THR A 167 -17.10 0.32 -5.52
N MET A 168 -17.70 1.49 -5.29
CA MET A 168 -18.51 2.22 -6.30
C MET A 168 -19.61 1.35 -6.96
N VAL A 169 -20.23 0.47 -6.17
CA VAL A 169 -21.28 -0.43 -6.65
C VAL A 169 -22.61 0.32 -6.75
N ASP A 170 -23.11 0.53 -7.96
CA ASP A 170 -24.50 0.96 -8.16
C ASP A 170 -25.40 -0.28 -8.24
N SER A 171 -26.01 -0.62 -7.12
CA SER A 171 -26.89 -1.80 -6.99
C SER A 171 -28.17 -1.75 -7.86
N ARG A 172 -28.47 -0.59 -8.47
CA ARG A 172 -29.60 -0.43 -9.39
C ARG A 172 -29.30 -1.00 -10.77
N THR A 173 -28.02 -1.14 -11.13
CA THR A 173 -27.62 -1.64 -12.44
C THR A 173 -27.47 -3.17 -12.43
N ASN A 174 -27.99 -3.84 -13.47
CA ASN A 174 -27.80 -5.28 -13.63
C ASN A 174 -26.32 -5.62 -13.83
N TYR A 175 -25.58 -4.77 -14.54
CA TYR A 175 -24.15 -4.93 -14.79
C TYR A 175 -23.33 -5.05 -13.50
N ALA A 176 -23.54 -4.17 -12.52
CA ALA A 176 -22.84 -4.24 -11.24
C ALA A 176 -23.19 -5.52 -10.46
N LYS A 177 -24.45 -5.98 -10.55
CA LYS A 177 -24.89 -7.26 -9.94
C LYS A 177 -24.19 -8.46 -10.58
N ASP A 178 -24.12 -8.47 -11.92
CA ASP A 178 -23.48 -9.57 -12.67
C ASP A 178 -21.98 -9.67 -12.34
N ILE A 179 -21.26 -8.53 -12.33
CA ILE A 179 -19.85 -8.47 -11.96
C ILE A 179 -19.65 -8.89 -10.50
N SER A 180 -20.48 -8.42 -9.58
CA SER A 180 -20.40 -8.81 -8.16
C SER A 180 -20.62 -10.30 -7.97
N SER A 181 -21.59 -10.88 -8.69
CA SER A 181 -21.86 -12.32 -8.66
C SER A 181 -20.72 -13.13 -9.23
N MET A 182 -20.15 -12.73 -10.36
CA MET A 182 -18.99 -13.37 -10.99
C MET A 182 -17.76 -13.35 -10.07
N LEU A 183 -17.50 -12.23 -9.40
CA LEU A 183 -16.39 -12.14 -8.44
C LEU A 183 -16.63 -13.03 -7.22
N LYS A 184 -17.85 -13.07 -6.67
CA LYS A 184 -18.21 -13.97 -5.56
C LYS A 184 -18.10 -15.44 -5.95
N GLU A 185 -18.49 -15.81 -7.17
CA GLU A 185 -18.33 -17.17 -7.68
C GLU A 185 -16.86 -17.56 -7.81
N ALA A 186 -16.02 -16.65 -8.33
CA ALA A 186 -14.59 -16.91 -8.55
C ALA A 186 -13.76 -16.90 -7.26
N TYR A 187 -14.08 -16.04 -6.29
CA TYR A 187 -13.24 -15.77 -5.11
C TYR A 187 -13.93 -16.06 -3.76
N GLY A 188 -15.20 -16.44 -3.77
CA GLY A 188 -15.95 -16.91 -2.60
C GLY A 188 -16.06 -15.87 -1.48
N SER A 189 -15.83 -16.32 -0.26
CA SER A 189 -15.92 -15.48 0.97
C SER A 189 -14.90 -14.36 1.07
N ARG A 190 -13.93 -14.30 0.15
CA ARG A 190 -12.95 -13.20 0.09
C ARG A 190 -13.54 -11.92 -0.50
N VAL A 191 -14.70 -11.97 -1.17
CA VAL A 191 -15.37 -10.79 -1.74
C VAL A 191 -16.33 -10.21 -0.71
N ARG A 192 -16.14 -8.94 -0.38
CA ARG A 192 -16.92 -8.18 0.60
C ARG A 192 -17.55 -6.94 -0.04
#